data_49e12a4162f85c0302e2f7ff78bee702
#
_entry.id   49e12a4162f85c0302e2f7ff78bee702
#
_cell.length_a   1.000
_cell.length_b   1.000
_cell.length_c   1.000
_cell.angle_alpha   90.00
_cell.angle_beta   90.00
_cell.angle_gamma   90.00
#
_symmetry.space_group_name_H-M   'P 1'
#
loop_
_entity.id
_entity.type
_entity.pdbx_description
1 polymer ?
#
loop_
_entity_poly.entity_id
_entity_poly.type
_entity_poly.pdbx_seq_one_letter_code
_entity_poly.pdbx_strand_id
1 'polypeptide(L)'
;YHAPSDHEAFRKYLKEKYGTLENLNRAMGTTFWNQTYTDWEQVHLSRYTLANSNNPHMMLEEKRFISEAAINYIGIQADIIRKYRRPEQFITTNGLFGVLDNHKLVKEKLDFMTYDSYPNFAFAMEGSKLSPRSLRDRETSFNLAKTRSVSNRFGIMEQQSGPGGWNTRLLQPAPKPGQLRLWTFQSIAHGADFVSYFRWRTCTFGTEMYWHGLLNYDNFPNRRTEELLRVSEDIQKIQRIAGTKHTAKFAILCDYDNEWDGMEDKWHGPLNRESTDGWFKALQRAHIPFEFVNINDEGTSQPLGNFTAAVYPHPTIMTPARAEILRAYAENGGTLFFGCRSGYKDIDGQCPMMPMPGLLAPLTGCTVEDFTFIGPADEKKYMTLGEKKIPAPTFNEILRPDFESCEVLATYDGNYYNGKPALTKNTVGKGTVYACGSVFAEETAAALLELLPKAELCPVTGWLELPEEIELTVRTNEKNGRSYAFLLNYTAQPQTVTVQKPTKELLTRETLDGTYTMEPYGVLVLDKPQ
;
A
#
# COMPACT_ATOMS: atom_id res chain seq x y z
N TYR A 1 -17.85 9.89 -17.14
CA TYR A 1 -18.00 11.18 -16.44
C TYR A 1 -17.78 12.31 -17.45
N HIS A 2 -18.72 12.92 -18.01
CA HIS A 2 -18.72 14.15 -18.85
C HIS A 2 -20.07 14.28 -19.59
N ALA A 3 -21.07 13.49 -19.16
CA ALA A 3 -22.45 13.73 -19.56
C ALA A 3 -22.93 15.05 -18.92
N PRO A 4 -23.93 15.73 -19.49
CA PRO A 4 -24.51 16.91 -18.86
C PRO A 4 -24.95 16.69 -17.41
N SER A 5 -25.50 15.52 -17.10
CA SER A 5 -25.87 15.10 -15.75
C SER A 5 -24.70 15.01 -14.77
N ASP A 6 -23.50 14.64 -15.25
CA ASP A 6 -22.32 14.56 -14.38
C ASP A 6 -21.86 15.97 -13.97
N HIS A 7 -21.88 16.92 -14.90
CA HIS A 7 -21.57 18.32 -14.60
C HIS A 7 -22.59 18.95 -13.63
N GLU A 8 -23.88 18.64 -13.77
CA GLU A 8 -24.92 19.09 -12.86
C GLU A 8 -24.73 18.48 -11.46
N ALA A 9 -24.46 17.18 -11.37
CA ALA A 9 -24.20 16.49 -10.11
C ALA A 9 -22.94 17.04 -9.41
N PHE A 10 -21.88 17.33 -10.16
CA PHE A 10 -20.67 17.95 -9.64
C PHE A 10 -20.91 19.36 -9.08
N ARG A 11 -21.68 20.21 -9.80
CA ARG A 11 -22.10 21.51 -9.28
C ARG A 11 -22.89 21.40 -7.98
N LYS A 12 -23.82 20.44 -7.92
CA LYS A 12 -24.59 20.17 -6.70
C LYS A 12 -23.67 19.79 -5.54
N TYR A 13 -22.75 18.86 -5.75
CA TYR A 13 -21.74 18.44 -4.77
C TYR A 13 -20.94 19.63 -4.24
N LEU A 14 -20.42 20.50 -5.13
CA LEU A 14 -19.64 21.67 -4.74
C LEU A 14 -20.50 22.73 -4.01
N LYS A 15 -21.77 22.91 -4.40
CA LYS A 15 -22.71 23.78 -3.68
C LYS A 15 -22.94 23.30 -2.25
N GLU A 16 -23.12 22.00 -2.06
CA GLU A 16 -23.29 21.40 -0.73
C GLU A 16 -22.03 21.55 0.14
N LYS A 17 -20.85 21.41 -0.44
CA LYS A 17 -19.58 21.48 0.26
C LYS A 17 -19.15 22.91 0.59
N TYR A 18 -19.21 23.83 -0.36
CA TYR A 18 -18.67 25.19 -0.22
C TYR A 18 -19.73 26.26 0.06
N GLY A 19 -20.99 25.98 -0.18
CA GLY A 19 -22.12 26.88 0.04
C GLY A 19 -22.21 28.01 -0.99
N THR A 20 -21.18 28.83 -1.14
CA THR A 20 -21.17 29.99 -2.04
C THR A 20 -20.06 29.92 -3.08
N LEU A 21 -20.25 30.63 -4.21
CA LEU A 21 -19.19 30.78 -5.23
C LEU A 21 -17.93 31.47 -4.69
N GLU A 22 -18.10 32.41 -3.75
CA GLU A 22 -16.96 33.09 -3.12
C GLU A 22 -16.08 32.09 -2.34
N ASN A 23 -16.69 31.21 -1.56
CA ASN A 23 -15.97 30.16 -0.84
C ASN A 23 -15.31 29.17 -1.80
N LEU A 24 -16.01 28.74 -2.86
CA LEU A 24 -15.44 27.89 -3.90
C LEU A 24 -14.26 28.57 -4.58
N ASN A 25 -14.41 29.80 -5.04
CA ASN A 25 -13.34 30.56 -5.69
C ASN A 25 -12.10 30.69 -4.79
N ARG A 26 -12.29 30.94 -3.50
CA ARG A 26 -11.19 31.01 -2.54
C ARG A 26 -10.49 29.66 -2.38
N ALA A 27 -11.23 28.60 -2.16
CA ALA A 27 -10.69 27.24 -2.00
C ALA A 27 -9.97 26.76 -3.26
N MET A 28 -10.48 27.11 -4.45
CA MET A 28 -9.89 26.72 -5.73
C MET A 28 -8.82 27.70 -6.25
N GLY A 29 -8.54 28.81 -5.54
CA GLY A 29 -7.54 29.79 -5.96
C GLY A 29 -7.81 30.39 -7.35
N THR A 30 -9.08 30.55 -7.74
CA THR A 30 -9.50 30.87 -9.11
C THR A 30 -9.11 32.27 -9.61
N THR A 31 -8.60 33.14 -8.74
CA THR A 31 -8.00 34.42 -9.14
C THR A 31 -6.77 34.22 -10.00
N PHE A 32 -6.10 33.08 -9.89
CA PHE A 32 -4.96 32.73 -10.73
C PHE A 32 -5.43 32.48 -12.18
N TRP A 33 -4.81 33.15 -13.15
CA TRP A 33 -5.16 33.10 -14.57
C TRP A 33 -6.61 33.42 -14.90
N ASN A 34 -7.27 34.31 -14.12
CA ASN A 34 -8.65 34.76 -14.35
C ASN A 34 -9.68 33.60 -14.45
N GLN A 35 -9.56 32.60 -13.61
CA GLN A 35 -10.48 31.45 -13.56
C GLN A 35 -11.68 31.67 -12.63
N THR A 36 -11.87 32.90 -12.09
CA THR A 36 -12.92 33.19 -11.12
C THR A 36 -14.31 32.95 -11.70
N TYR A 37 -15.06 32.09 -11.03
CA TYR A 37 -16.46 31.82 -11.35
C TYR A 37 -17.36 32.96 -10.86
N THR A 38 -18.25 33.43 -11.72
CA THR A 38 -19.28 34.43 -11.41
C THR A 38 -20.69 33.85 -11.42
N ASP A 39 -20.82 32.65 -11.99
CA ASP A 39 -22.05 31.87 -12.01
C ASP A 39 -21.74 30.39 -11.84
N TRP A 40 -22.63 29.66 -11.16
CA TRP A 40 -22.47 28.21 -10.96
C TRP A 40 -22.50 27.42 -12.28
N GLU A 41 -23.19 27.93 -13.32
CA GLU A 41 -23.21 27.27 -14.63
C GLU A 41 -21.87 27.27 -15.35
N GLN A 42 -20.90 28.07 -14.90
CA GLN A 42 -19.52 28.06 -15.39
C GLN A 42 -18.68 26.91 -14.79
N VAL A 43 -19.16 26.31 -13.71
CA VAL A 43 -18.45 25.21 -13.03
C VAL A 43 -18.72 23.89 -13.73
N HIS A 44 -17.64 23.23 -14.14
CA HIS A 44 -17.68 21.96 -14.85
C HIS A 44 -16.61 21.00 -14.31
N LEU A 45 -16.83 19.69 -14.50
CA LEU A 45 -15.73 18.72 -14.49
C LEU A 45 -14.66 19.15 -15.49
N SER A 46 -13.40 18.86 -15.19
CA SER A 46 -12.24 19.30 -15.99
C SER A 46 -12.42 18.99 -17.47
N ARG A 47 -12.10 19.96 -18.31
CA ARG A 47 -12.15 19.88 -19.75
C ARG A 47 -10.75 20.06 -20.31
N TYR A 48 -10.53 19.52 -21.50
CA TYR A 48 -9.29 19.78 -22.21
C TYR A 48 -9.10 21.29 -22.43
N THR A 49 -7.93 21.80 -22.08
CA THR A 49 -7.54 23.21 -22.29
C THR A 49 -6.36 23.29 -23.25
N LEU A 50 -6.25 24.41 -23.97
CA LEU A 50 -5.13 24.63 -24.90
C LEU A 50 -3.77 24.54 -24.18
N ALA A 51 -3.69 25.01 -22.94
CA ALA A 51 -2.48 24.95 -22.12
C ALA A 51 -2.24 23.55 -21.54
N ASN A 52 -3.19 22.62 -21.65
CA ASN A 52 -3.18 21.32 -20.99
C ASN A 52 -2.85 21.44 -19.49
N SER A 53 -3.39 22.46 -18.85
CA SER A 53 -3.13 22.82 -17.46
C SER A 53 -4.44 23.20 -16.77
N ASN A 54 -5.06 22.22 -16.15
CA ASN A 54 -6.27 22.40 -15.37
C ASN A 54 -5.94 22.95 -13.97
N ASN A 55 -6.95 23.50 -13.31
CA ASN A 55 -6.81 23.95 -11.93
C ASN A 55 -6.60 22.71 -11.00
N PRO A 56 -5.46 22.57 -10.29
CA PRO A 56 -5.13 21.39 -9.52
C PRO A 56 -6.10 21.13 -8.34
N HIS A 57 -6.64 22.21 -7.76
CA HIS A 57 -7.60 22.12 -6.65
C HIS A 57 -8.93 21.55 -7.13
N MET A 58 -9.41 22.01 -8.31
CA MET A 58 -10.60 21.43 -8.94
C MET A 58 -10.40 19.97 -9.33
N MET A 59 -9.21 19.60 -9.80
CA MET A 59 -8.92 18.19 -10.15
C MET A 59 -8.96 17.29 -8.90
N LEU A 60 -8.46 17.75 -7.76
CA LEU A 60 -8.59 17.05 -6.49
C LEU A 60 -10.06 16.87 -6.08
N GLU A 61 -10.87 17.94 -6.19
CA GLU A 61 -12.30 17.86 -5.91
C GLU A 61 -13.05 16.92 -6.87
N GLU A 62 -12.63 16.86 -8.12
CA GLU A 62 -13.19 15.89 -9.08
C GLU A 62 -12.93 14.45 -8.64
N LYS A 63 -11.73 14.13 -8.15
CA LYS A 63 -11.44 12.78 -7.64
C LYS A 63 -12.32 12.44 -6.45
N ARG A 64 -12.50 13.37 -5.51
CA ARG A 64 -13.42 13.23 -4.37
C ARG A 64 -14.87 12.99 -4.83
N PHE A 65 -15.35 13.79 -5.78
CA PHE A 65 -16.68 13.65 -6.36
C PHE A 65 -16.86 12.31 -7.08
N ILE A 66 -15.88 11.87 -7.88
CA ILE A 66 -15.93 10.58 -8.59
C ILE A 66 -16.03 9.43 -7.60
N SER A 67 -15.27 9.48 -6.51
CA SER A 67 -15.35 8.48 -5.44
C SER A 67 -16.72 8.46 -4.78
N GLU A 68 -17.26 9.62 -4.41
CA GLU A 68 -18.60 9.73 -3.84
C GLU A 68 -19.69 9.21 -4.79
N ALA A 69 -19.62 9.57 -6.07
CA ALA A 69 -20.58 9.12 -7.07
C ALA A 69 -20.56 7.58 -7.23
N ALA A 70 -19.35 6.99 -7.21
CA ALA A 70 -19.19 5.53 -7.28
C ALA A 70 -19.74 4.84 -6.01
N ILE A 71 -19.46 5.37 -4.82
CA ILE A 71 -19.98 4.86 -3.55
C ILE A 71 -21.52 4.93 -3.53
N ASN A 72 -22.09 6.05 -3.97
CA ASN A 72 -23.53 6.22 -4.06
C ASN A 72 -24.16 5.24 -5.03
N TYR A 73 -23.58 5.02 -6.20
CA TYR A 73 -24.06 4.06 -7.20
C TYR A 73 -24.05 2.62 -6.66
N ILE A 74 -22.95 2.20 -6.04
CA ILE A 74 -22.84 0.89 -5.39
C ILE A 74 -23.85 0.80 -4.23
N GLY A 75 -24.01 1.90 -3.48
CA GLY A 75 -24.94 2.01 -2.36
C GLY A 75 -26.39 1.74 -2.73
N ILE A 76 -26.86 2.26 -3.86
CA ILE A 76 -28.22 2.00 -4.37
C ILE A 76 -28.46 0.49 -4.51
N GLN A 77 -27.50 -0.22 -5.10
CA GLN A 77 -27.61 -1.66 -5.30
C GLN A 77 -27.52 -2.42 -3.95
N ALA A 78 -26.57 -2.07 -3.11
CA ALA A 78 -26.41 -2.67 -1.79
C ALA A 78 -27.65 -2.49 -0.91
N ASP A 79 -28.26 -1.31 -0.92
CA ASP A 79 -29.45 -1.01 -0.13
C ASP A 79 -30.69 -1.78 -0.63
N ILE A 80 -30.81 -2.02 -1.94
CA ILE A 80 -31.85 -2.88 -2.50
C ILE A 80 -31.61 -4.33 -2.07
N ILE A 81 -30.39 -4.84 -2.21
CA ILE A 81 -30.03 -6.22 -1.84
C ILE A 81 -30.31 -6.45 -0.34
N ARG A 82 -29.97 -5.48 0.53
CA ARG A 82 -30.21 -5.58 1.99
C ARG A 82 -31.67 -5.81 2.35
N LYS A 83 -32.61 -5.27 1.57
CA LYS A 83 -34.05 -5.46 1.82
C LYS A 83 -34.50 -6.90 1.61
N TYR A 84 -33.81 -7.65 0.75
CA TYR A 84 -34.25 -8.98 0.31
C TYR A 84 -33.30 -10.10 0.74
N ARG A 85 -32.08 -9.79 1.20
CA ARG A 85 -31.12 -10.80 1.65
C ARG A 85 -31.56 -11.43 2.98
N ARG A 86 -31.16 -12.68 3.17
CA ARG A 86 -31.23 -13.31 4.49
C ARG A 86 -30.09 -12.77 5.38
N PRO A 87 -30.26 -12.81 6.73
CA PRO A 87 -29.25 -12.25 7.65
C PRO A 87 -27.84 -12.84 7.50
N GLU A 88 -27.72 -14.11 7.13
CA GLU A 88 -26.46 -14.82 6.95
C GLU A 88 -25.76 -14.51 5.62
N GLN A 89 -26.41 -13.86 4.68
CA GLN A 89 -25.83 -13.48 3.40
C GLN A 89 -25.07 -12.15 3.53
N PHE A 90 -23.93 -12.06 2.89
CA PHE A 90 -23.10 -10.85 2.88
C PHE A 90 -23.19 -10.13 1.53
N ILE A 91 -22.89 -8.83 1.56
CA ILE A 91 -22.74 -7.97 0.38
C ILE A 91 -21.29 -7.54 0.28
N THR A 92 -20.68 -7.82 -0.84
CA THR A 92 -19.32 -7.44 -1.16
C THR A 92 -19.17 -7.13 -2.64
N THR A 93 -18.07 -6.53 -3.01
CA THR A 93 -17.60 -6.40 -4.39
C THR A 93 -16.09 -6.44 -4.40
N ASN A 94 -15.49 -6.78 -5.54
CA ASN A 94 -14.08 -6.59 -5.77
C ASN A 94 -13.78 -5.09 -5.83
N GLY A 95 -12.72 -4.67 -5.15
CA GLY A 95 -12.38 -3.27 -4.94
C GLY A 95 -10.93 -2.94 -5.29
N LEU A 96 -10.47 -1.80 -4.79
CA LEU A 96 -9.13 -1.22 -4.99
C LEU A 96 -8.88 -0.67 -6.40
N PHE A 97 -9.92 -0.34 -7.13
CA PHE A 97 -9.78 0.24 -8.47
C PHE A 97 -9.82 1.77 -8.46
N GLY A 98 -8.84 2.39 -9.10
CA GLY A 98 -8.84 3.79 -9.51
C GLY A 98 -9.18 4.79 -8.40
N VAL A 99 -10.05 5.74 -8.74
CA VAL A 99 -10.45 6.84 -7.86
C VAL A 99 -11.64 6.42 -7.01
N LEU A 100 -11.38 5.66 -5.94
CA LEU A 100 -12.43 5.17 -5.03
C LEU A 100 -11.90 5.04 -3.60
N ASP A 101 -12.57 5.69 -2.65
CA ASP A 101 -12.35 5.47 -1.22
C ASP A 101 -12.99 4.14 -0.79
N ASN A 102 -12.19 3.09 -0.82
CA ASN A 102 -12.64 1.74 -0.47
C ASN A 102 -12.97 1.61 1.03
N HIS A 103 -12.30 2.35 1.91
CA HIS A 103 -12.58 2.35 3.34
C HIS A 103 -13.98 2.91 3.62
N LYS A 104 -14.32 4.05 3.00
CA LYS A 104 -15.66 4.64 3.08
C LYS A 104 -16.71 3.73 2.46
N LEU A 105 -16.42 3.15 1.29
CA LEU A 105 -17.32 2.22 0.62
C LEU A 105 -17.68 1.03 1.53
N VAL A 106 -16.70 0.39 2.16
CA VAL A 106 -16.96 -0.73 3.07
C VAL A 106 -17.68 -0.25 4.32
N LYS A 107 -17.21 0.83 4.96
CA LYS A 107 -17.83 1.38 6.18
C LYS A 107 -19.31 1.66 6.00
N GLU A 108 -19.73 2.15 4.84
CA GLU A 108 -21.09 2.62 4.60
C GLU A 108 -22.00 1.62 3.86
N LYS A 109 -21.42 0.81 2.96
CA LYS A 109 -22.22 0.08 1.96
C LYS A 109 -22.00 -1.42 1.91
N LEU A 110 -20.85 -1.94 2.31
CA LEU A 110 -20.50 -3.35 2.17
C LEU A 110 -20.26 -4.01 3.53
N ASP A 111 -20.26 -5.34 3.56
CA ASP A 111 -19.95 -6.09 4.76
C ASP A 111 -18.43 -6.34 4.90
N PHE A 112 -17.71 -6.42 3.78
CA PHE A 112 -16.26 -6.51 3.68
C PHE A 112 -15.82 -6.30 2.21
N MET A 113 -14.49 -6.21 1.99
CA MET A 113 -13.89 -6.07 0.66
C MET A 113 -13.43 -7.41 0.11
N THR A 114 -13.50 -7.60 -1.20
CA THR A 114 -12.82 -8.68 -1.91
C THR A 114 -11.81 -8.14 -2.92
N TYR A 115 -10.88 -8.99 -3.34
CA TYR A 115 -9.79 -8.64 -4.27
C TYR A 115 -9.69 -9.68 -5.39
N ASP A 116 -9.28 -9.23 -6.57
CA ASP A 116 -9.02 -10.09 -7.72
C ASP A 116 -7.51 -10.25 -7.87
N SER A 117 -7.03 -11.46 -7.59
CA SER A 117 -5.61 -11.78 -7.50
C SER A 117 -5.11 -12.48 -8.77
N TYR A 118 -4.40 -11.72 -9.59
CA TYR A 118 -3.77 -12.19 -10.82
C TYR A 118 -2.25 -11.96 -10.78
N PRO A 119 -1.47 -12.81 -10.10
CA PRO A 119 -0.04 -12.57 -9.90
C PRO A 119 0.78 -12.42 -11.19
N ASN A 120 0.34 -13.02 -12.29
CA ASN A 120 1.02 -12.86 -13.58
C ASN A 120 0.67 -11.55 -14.33
N PHE A 121 -0.24 -10.72 -13.84
CA PHE A 121 -0.49 -9.41 -14.47
C PHE A 121 0.75 -8.54 -14.51
N ALA A 122 1.56 -8.57 -13.47
CA ALA A 122 2.81 -7.82 -13.41
C ALA A 122 3.75 -8.16 -14.57
N PHE A 123 3.76 -9.41 -15.03
CA PHE A 123 4.56 -9.84 -16.18
C PHE A 123 3.96 -9.42 -17.52
N ALA A 124 2.63 -9.36 -17.61
CA ALA A 124 1.91 -9.06 -18.83
C ALA A 124 1.90 -7.59 -19.22
N MET A 125 1.85 -6.71 -18.22
CA MET A 125 1.63 -5.28 -18.43
C MET A 125 2.88 -4.52 -18.89
N GLU A 126 4.07 -5.00 -18.59
CA GLU A 126 5.28 -4.20 -18.76
C GLU A 126 6.26 -4.70 -19.79
N GLY A 127 6.12 -5.90 -20.32
CA GLY A 127 7.03 -6.46 -21.34
C GLY A 127 8.53 -6.38 -20.98
N SER A 128 8.84 -6.14 -19.70
CA SER A 128 10.16 -5.72 -19.24
C SER A 128 11.02 -6.89 -18.79
N LYS A 129 12.30 -6.76 -19.03
CA LYS A 129 13.33 -7.60 -18.42
C LYS A 129 13.32 -7.32 -16.91
N LEU A 130 12.69 -8.20 -16.15
CA LEU A 130 12.60 -8.08 -14.70
C LEU A 130 13.98 -8.28 -14.07
N SER A 131 14.39 -7.34 -13.24
CA SER A 131 15.50 -7.58 -12.33
C SER A 131 15.09 -8.65 -11.32
N PRO A 132 15.94 -9.65 -11.02
CA PRO A 132 15.68 -10.60 -9.93
C PRO A 132 15.44 -9.92 -8.56
N ARG A 133 15.93 -8.70 -8.39
CA ARG A 133 15.74 -7.90 -7.17
C ARG A 133 14.44 -7.10 -7.14
N SER A 134 13.62 -7.12 -8.19
CA SER A 134 12.43 -6.27 -8.28
C SER A 134 11.31 -6.66 -7.31
N LEU A 135 11.32 -7.87 -6.74
CA LEU A 135 10.25 -8.46 -5.91
C LEU A 135 8.86 -8.42 -6.57
N ARG A 136 8.81 -8.43 -7.91
CA ARG A 136 7.54 -8.37 -8.64
C ARG A 136 6.62 -9.54 -8.36
N ASP A 137 7.18 -10.70 -8.08
CA ASP A 137 6.40 -11.87 -7.68
C ASP A 137 5.64 -11.63 -6.38
N ARG A 138 6.05 -10.61 -5.59
CA ARG A 138 5.42 -10.20 -4.33
C ARG A 138 4.52 -8.96 -4.48
N GLU A 139 4.33 -8.42 -5.67
CA GLU A 139 3.41 -7.28 -5.89
C GLU A 139 1.98 -7.62 -5.44
N THR A 140 1.56 -8.87 -5.62
CA THR A 140 0.29 -9.35 -5.07
C THR A 140 0.25 -9.23 -3.54
N SER A 141 1.34 -9.48 -2.82
CA SER A 141 1.42 -9.31 -1.37
C SER A 141 1.21 -7.85 -0.94
N PHE A 142 1.74 -6.90 -1.72
CA PHE A 142 1.46 -5.47 -1.54
C PHE A 142 -0.04 -5.16 -1.66
N ASN A 143 -0.68 -5.66 -2.72
CA ASN A 143 -2.10 -5.45 -2.96
C ASN A 143 -2.99 -6.15 -1.91
N LEU A 144 -2.61 -7.35 -1.47
CA LEU A 144 -3.28 -8.06 -0.38
C LEU A 144 -3.19 -7.29 0.95
N ALA A 145 -2.04 -6.68 1.24
CA ALA A 145 -1.90 -5.82 2.41
C ALA A 145 -2.79 -4.57 2.32
N LYS A 146 -2.88 -3.93 1.14
CA LYS A 146 -3.84 -2.84 0.90
C LYS A 146 -5.29 -3.29 1.08
N THR A 147 -5.66 -4.46 0.54
CA THR A 147 -7.02 -5.01 0.69
C THR A 147 -7.36 -5.26 2.16
N ARG A 148 -6.42 -5.84 2.90
CA ARG A 148 -6.58 -6.11 4.34
C ARG A 148 -6.79 -4.84 5.16
N SER A 149 -6.17 -3.71 4.76
CA SER A 149 -6.34 -2.43 5.44
C SER A 149 -7.78 -1.88 5.36
N VAL A 150 -8.51 -2.25 4.30
CA VAL A 150 -9.86 -1.72 4.04
C VAL A 150 -10.90 -2.33 4.97
N SER A 151 -10.75 -3.62 5.29
CA SER A 151 -11.70 -4.29 6.19
C SER A 151 -11.01 -5.40 6.98
N ASN A 152 -11.49 -5.64 8.21
CA ASN A 152 -10.96 -6.69 9.10
C ASN A 152 -11.11 -8.12 8.54
N ARG A 153 -11.91 -8.27 7.49
CA ARG A 153 -12.15 -9.50 6.73
C ARG A 153 -12.02 -9.19 5.25
N PHE A 154 -11.44 -10.08 4.51
CA PHE A 154 -11.46 -10.00 3.05
C PHE A 154 -11.40 -11.40 2.43
N GLY A 155 -11.77 -11.48 1.17
CA GLY A 155 -11.68 -12.71 0.39
C GLY A 155 -11.09 -12.45 -0.98
N ILE A 156 -10.67 -13.51 -1.65
CA ILE A 156 -10.28 -13.46 -3.05
C ILE A 156 -11.48 -13.91 -3.89
N MET A 157 -12.06 -12.95 -4.61
CA MET A 157 -13.20 -13.24 -5.47
C MET A 157 -12.76 -13.89 -6.77
N GLU A 158 -11.60 -13.47 -7.29
CA GLU A 158 -11.01 -14.00 -8.49
C GLU A 158 -9.52 -14.30 -8.26
N GLN A 159 -9.18 -15.58 -8.09
CA GLN A 159 -7.79 -16.04 -8.09
C GLN A 159 -7.44 -16.55 -9.48
N GLN A 160 -6.33 -16.10 -10.05
CA GLN A 160 -5.83 -16.62 -11.31
C GLN A 160 -5.74 -18.15 -11.29
N SER A 161 -6.32 -18.80 -12.29
CA SER A 161 -6.39 -20.26 -12.37
C SER A 161 -5.70 -20.86 -13.61
N GLY A 162 -5.31 -20.04 -14.57
CA GLY A 162 -4.69 -20.54 -15.80
C GLY A 162 -3.90 -19.48 -16.55
N PRO A 163 -3.40 -19.80 -17.76
CA PRO A 163 -2.83 -18.81 -18.67
C PRO A 163 -3.91 -17.91 -19.22
N GLY A 164 -3.53 -16.82 -19.84
CA GLY A 164 -4.52 -16.11 -20.61
C GLY A 164 -4.29 -14.66 -20.84
N GLY A 165 -5.39 -13.99 -20.99
CA GLY A 165 -5.45 -12.58 -21.26
C GLY A 165 -6.62 -12.22 -22.17
N TRP A 166 -6.80 -10.94 -22.37
CA TRP A 166 -7.72 -10.44 -23.36
C TRP A 166 -7.06 -10.46 -24.74
N ASN A 167 -7.78 -10.89 -25.75
CA ASN A 167 -7.27 -10.93 -27.10
C ASN A 167 -6.80 -9.58 -27.65
N THR A 168 -7.15 -8.48 -26.99
CA THR A 168 -6.84 -7.11 -27.44
C THR A 168 -5.64 -6.49 -26.73
N ARG A 169 -5.23 -6.94 -25.53
CA ARG A 169 -4.21 -6.20 -24.76
C ARG A 169 -3.44 -6.93 -23.68
N LEU A 170 -3.80 -8.14 -23.30
CA LEU A 170 -3.17 -8.82 -22.17
C LEU A 170 -2.66 -10.18 -22.56
N LEU A 171 -1.42 -10.47 -22.18
CA LEU A 171 -0.77 -11.78 -22.31
C LEU A 171 -0.30 -12.24 -20.94
N GLN A 172 -0.72 -13.43 -20.51
CA GLN A 172 -0.25 -14.03 -19.27
C GLN A 172 0.27 -15.45 -19.54
N PRO A 173 1.48 -15.78 -19.07
CA PRO A 173 1.98 -17.14 -19.18
C PRO A 173 1.15 -18.10 -18.33
N ALA A 174 1.20 -19.38 -18.65
CA ALA A 174 0.63 -20.41 -17.80
C ALA A 174 1.33 -20.42 -16.43
N PRO A 175 0.58 -20.58 -15.33
CA PRO A 175 1.18 -20.84 -14.03
C PRO A 175 2.12 -22.04 -14.13
N LYS A 176 3.32 -21.93 -13.60
CA LYS A 176 4.25 -23.07 -13.48
C LYS A 176 3.74 -24.05 -12.43
N PRO A 177 4.14 -25.33 -12.48
CA PRO A 177 3.82 -26.27 -11.41
C PRO A 177 4.24 -25.73 -10.03
N GLY A 178 3.34 -25.75 -9.07
CA GLY A 178 3.51 -25.19 -7.74
C GLY A 178 3.05 -23.73 -7.56
N GLN A 179 2.93 -22.95 -8.64
CA GLN A 179 2.54 -21.53 -8.52
C GLN A 179 1.07 -21.33 -8.10
N LEU A 180 0.13 -22.17 -8.54
CA LEU A 180 -1.27 -22.05 -8.07
C LEU A 180 -1.38 -22.31 -6.57
N ARG A 181 -0.64 -23.30 -6.08
CA ARG A 181 -0.53 -23.59 -4.64
C ARG A 181 0.09 -22.40 -3.91
N LEU A 182 1.24 -21.89 -4.38
CA LEU A 182 1.92 -20.73 -3.79
C LEU A 182 0.99 -19.52 -3.70
N TRP A 183 0.30 -19.14 -4.79
CA TRP A 183 -0.60 -17.98 -4.81
C TRP A 183 -1.82 -18.15 -3.90
N THR A 184 -2.35 -19.35 -3.78
CA THR A 184 -3.43 -19.64 -2.83
C THR A 184 -2.94 -19.44 -1.40
N PHE A 185 -1.77 -19.99 -1.08
CA PHE A 185 -1.18 -19.81 0.24
C PHE A 185 -0.72 -18.37 0.51
N GLN A 186 -0.30 -17.61 -0.51
CA GLN A 186 -0.05 -16.18 -0.40
C GLN A 186 -1.32 -15.44 0.07
N SER A 187 -2.45 -15.71 -0.57
CA SER A 187 -3.73 -15.11 -0.18
C SER A 187 -4.13 -15.48 1.26
N ILE A 188 -4.00 -16.77 1.64
CA ILE A 188 -4.27 -17.25 3.00
C ILE A 188 -3.30 -16.62 4.01
N ALA A 189 -2.01 -16.59 3.70
CA ALA A 189 -0.95 -16.03 4.54
C ALA A 189 -1.22 -14.54 4.86
N HIS A 190 -1.70 -13.81 3.88
CA HIS A 190 -2.11 -12.40 4.04
C HIS A 190 -3.48 -12.19 4.66
N GLY A 191 -4.21 -13.24 5.02
CA GLY A 191 -5.42 -13.13 5.83
C GLY A 191 -6.74 -13.34 5.08
N ALA A 192 -6.74 -13.76 3.81
CA ALA A 192 -7.97 -14.06 3.10
C ALA A 192 -8.79 -15.15 3.81
N ASP A 193 -10.10 -14.91 3.96
CA ASP A 193 -11.04 -15.85 4.58
C ASP A 193 -11.51 -16.93 3.60
N PHE A 194 -11.48 -16.62 2.30
CA PHE A 194 -11.78 -17.58 1.23
C PHE A 194 -11.03 -17.21 -0.06
N VAL A 195 -10.88 -18.19 -0.93
CA VAL A 195 -10.29 -18.04 -2.26
C VAL A 195 -11.21 -18.67 -3.28
N SER A 196 -11.70 -17.87 -4.24
CA SER A 196 -12.49 -18.29 -5.38
C SER A 196 -11.66 -18.16 -6.64
N TYR A 197 -11.62 -19.21 -7.48
CA TYR A 197 -10.79 -19.21 -8.68
C TYR A 197 -11.56 -18.68 -9.89
N PHE A 198 -10.96 -17.79 -10.63
CA PHE A 198 -11.48 -17.36 -11.91
C PHE A 198 -10.70 -18.05 -13.02
N ARG A 199 -11.33 -19.02 -13.73
CA ARG A 199 -12.69 -19.50 -13.54
C ARG A 199 -12.71 -21.03 -13.64
N TRP A 200 -13.85 -21.66 -13.42
CA TRP A 200 -13.96 -23.12 -13.52
C TRP A 200 -13.66 -23.61 -14.94
N ARG A 201 -14.37 -23.09 -15.94
CA ARG A 201 -14.26 -23.50 -17.34
C ARG A 201 -13.75 -22.36 -18.22
N THR A 202 -12.85 -22.67 -19.16
CA THR A 202 -12.33 -21.72 -20.14
C THR A 202 -13.46 -21.16 -21.02
N CYS A 203 -13.45 -19.87 -21.27
CA CYS A 203 -14.36 -19.20 -22.18
C CYS A 203 -14.00 -19.56 -23.64
N THR A 204 -15.02 -19.81 -24.45
CA THR A 204 -14.84 -20.24 -25.84
C THR A 204 -15.09 -19.15 -26.87
N PHE A 205 -15.52 -17.96 -26.45
CA PHE A 205 -15.84 -16.82 -27.31
C PHE A 205 -15.70 -15.49 -26.56
N GLY A 206 -15.72 -14.39 -27.29
CA GLY A 206 -15.63 -13.02 -26.75
C GLY A 206 -14.20 -12.60 -26.41
N THR A 207 -14.07 -11.43 -25.82
CA THR A 207 -12.77 -10.80 -25.52
C THR A 207 -11.88 -11.65 -24.61
N GLU A 208 -12.48 -12.47 -23.76
CA GLU A 208 -11.79 -13.33 -22.80
C GLU A 208 -11.63 -14.80 -23.24
N MET A 209 -11.73 -15.07 -24.53
CA MET A 209 -11.63 -16.47 -25.01
C MET A 209 -10.26 -17.11 -24.79
N TYR A 210 -9.24 -16.33 -24.50
CA TYR A 210 -7.91 -16.80 -24.11
C TYR A 210 -7.68 -16.79 -22.60
N TRP A 211 -8.67 -16.37 -21.81
CA TRP A 211 -8.59 -16.39 -20.37
C TRP A 211 -8.99 -17.77 -19.84
N HIS A 212 -7.97 -18.59 -19.62
CA HIS A 212 -8.19 -19.99 -19.27
C HIS A 212 -8.62 -20.15 -17.81
N GLY A 213 -9.66 -20.96 -17.65
CA GLY A 213 -10.09 -21.46 -16.34
C GLY A 213 -9.25 -22.64 -15.86
N LEU A 214 -9.76 -23.31 -14.83
CA LEU A 214 -9.17 -24.55 -14.32
C LEU A 214 -9.21 -25.66 -15.37
N LEU A 215 -10.34 -25.80 -16.06
CA LEU A 215 -10.51 -26.71 -17.18
C LEU A 215 -10.16 -26.00 -18.50
N ASN A 216 -9.57 -26.75 -19.44
CA ASN A 216 -9.28 -26.29 -20.79
C ASN A 216 -10.55 -26.20 -21.66
N TYR A 217 -10.39 -25.93 -22.97
CA TYR A 217 -11.50 -25.87 -23.92
C TYR A 217 -12.25 -27.21 -24.06
N ASP A 218 -11.54 -28.34 -23.89
CA ASP A 218 -12.09 -29.68 -23.91
C ASP A 218 -12.92 -30.05 -22.67
N ASN A 219 -12.89 -29.18 -21.64
CA ASN A 219 -13.59 -29.33 -20.38
C ASN A 219 -13.13 -30.54 -19.53
N PHE A 220 -11.93 -31.05 -19.76
CA PHE A 220 -11.35 -32.15 -18.99
C PHE A 220 -10.36 -31.66 -17.92
N PRO A 221 -10.19 -32.44 -16.82
CA PRO A 221 -9.15 -32.21 -15.83
C PRO A 221 -7.74 -32.15 -16.46
N ASN A 222 -6.86 -31.42 -15.85
CA ASN A 222 -5.47 -31.26 -16.27
C ASN A 222 -4.57 -31.04 -15.05
N ARG A 223 -3.26 -30.81 -15.24
CA ARG A 223 -2.31 -30.60 -14.14
C ARG A 223 -2.71 -29.50 -13.11
N ARG A 224 -3.44 -28.48 -13.56
CA ARG A 224 -3.88 -27.38 -12.66
C ARG A 224 -4.99 -27.85 -11.71
N THR A 225 -5.93 -28.65 -12.23
CA THR A 225 -6.96 -29.26 -11.37
C THR A 225 -6.36 -30.25 -10.38
N GLU A 226 -5.34 -31.04 -10.78
CA GLU A 226 -4.62 -31.93 -9.87
C GLU A 226 -3.88 -31.14 -8.77
N GLU A 227 -3.24 -30.03 -9.13
CA GLU A 227 -2.57 -29.16 -8.16
C GLU A 227 -3.57 -28.60 -7.14
N LEU A 228 -4.76 -28.17 -7.57
CA LEU A 228 -5.79 -27.64 -6.67
C LEU A 228 -6.43 -28.69 -5.78
N LEU A 229 -6.52 -29.95 -6.21
CA LEU A 229 -6.93 -31.03 -5.31
C LEU A 229 -5.97 -31.15 -4.13
N ARG A 230 -4.64 -31.09 -4.39
CA ARG A 230 -3.61 -31.08 -3.33
C ARG A 230 -3.72 -29.85 -2.43
N VAL A 231 -4.00 -28.67 -3.02
CA VAL A 231 -4.25 -27.45 -2.23
C VAL A 231 -5.42 -27.64 -1.28
N SER A 232 -6.51 -28.27 -1.73
CA SER A 232 -7.67 -28.55 -0.89
C SER A 232 -7.31 -29.45 0.30
N GLU A 233 -6.51 -30.50 0.07
CA GLU A 233 -6.00 -31.37 1.14
C GLU A 233 -5.11 -30.61 2.14
N ASP A 234 -4.24 -29.74 1.64
CA ASP A 234 -3.36 -28.93 2.48
C ASP A 234 -4.14 -27.92 3.35
N ILE A 235 -5.17 -27.27 2.78
CA ILE A 235 -6.04 -26.36 3.55
C ILE A 235 -6.73 -27.10 4.71
N GLN A 236 -7.15 -28.34 4.51
CA GLN A 236 -7.74 -29.13 5.59
C GLN A 236 -6.77 -29.37 6.76
N LYS A 237 -5.46 -29.52 6.48
CA LYS A 237 -4.43 -29.69 7.54
C LYS A 237 -4.25 -28.44 8.40
N ILE A 238 -4.54 -27.27 7.86
CA ILE A 238 -4.34 -25.97 8.52
C ILE A 238 -5.65 -25.30 9.01
N GLN A 239 -6.75 -26.01 9.14
CA GLN A 239 -8.05 -25.45 9.59
C GLN A 239 -7.95 -24.61 10.87
N ARG A 240 -7.01 -24.93 11.77
CA ARG A 240 -6.75 -24.18 13.02
C ARG A 240 -6.32 -22.73 12.79
N ILE A 241 -5.92 -22.36 11.59
CA ILE A 241 -5.52 -20.99 11.21
C ILE A 241 -6.76 -20.14 10.89
N ALA A 242 -7.91 -20.75 10.61
CA ALA A 242 -9.13 -20.01 10.33
C ALA A 242 -9.46 -19.04 11.49
N GLY A 243 -9.81 -17.80 11.14
CA GLY A 243 -10.11 -16.74 12.10
C GLY A 243 -8.90 -16.11 12.80
N THR A 244 -7.65 -16.53 12.48
CA THR A 244 -6.45 -15.81 12.93
C THR A 244 -6.28 -14.50 12.13
N LYS A 245 -5.57 -13.53 12.71
CA LYS A 245 -5.30 -12.23 12.09
C LYS A 245 -3.83 -12.10 11.67
N HIS A 246 -3.58 -11.40 10.60
CA HIS A 246 -2.21 -11.02 10.24
C HIS A 246 -1.63 -10.14 11.35
N THR A 247 -0.36 -10.32 11.65
CA THR A 247 0.32 -9.64 12.77
C THR A 247 1.51 -8.86 12.25
N ALA A 248 1.54 -7.56 12.52
CA ALA A 248 2.63 -6.66 12.18
C ALA A 248 2.86 -5.64 13.29
N LYS A 249 4.09 -5.14 13.37
CA LYS A 249 4.49 -4.06 14.28
C LYS A 249 5.00 -2.83 13.53
N PHE A 250 4.95 -2.85 12.20
CA PHE A 250 5.28 -1.74 11.32
C PHE A 250 4.06 -1.34 10.49
N ALA A 251 3.80 -0.02 10.35
CA ALA A 251 2.72 0.51 9.52
C ALA A 251 3.25 1.38 8.37
N ILE A 252 2.61 1.30 7.22
CA ILE A 252 2.75 2.28 6.13
C ILE A 252 1.45 3.07 6.11
N LEU A 253 1.51 4.35 6.46
CA LEU A 253 0.36 5.24 6.47
C LEU A 253 0.05 5.71 5.05
N CYS A 254 -1.22 5.79 4.74
CA CYS A 254 -1.73 6.28 3.46
C CYS A 254 -3.07 7.00 3.64
N ASP A 255 -3.43 7.81 2.68
CA ASP A 255 -4.74 8.47 2.60
C ASP A 255 -5.11 8.76 1.14
N TYR A 256 -6.39 8.92 0.89
CA TYR A 256 -6.90 9.11 -0.46
C TYR A 256 -6.62 10.51 -1.01
N ASP A 257 -6.63 11.56 -0.18
CA ASP A 257 -6.36 12.93 -0.64
C ASP A 257 -4.95 13.03 -1.22
N ASN A 258 -3.95 12.48 -0.51
CA ASN A 258 -2.56 12.45 -0.99
C ASN A 258 -2.37 11.51 -2.18
N GLU A 259 -3.10 10.39 -2.24
CA GLU A 259 -3.06 9.48 -3.40
C GLU A 259 -3.64 10.18 -4.65
N TRP A 260 -4.78 10.85 -4.51
CA TRP A 260 -5.43 11.55 -5.62
C TRP A 260 -4.70 12.82 -6.07
N ASP A 261 -4.20 13.62 -5.13
CA ASP A 261 -3.34 14.77 -5.44
C ASP A 261 -2.09 14.31 -6.20
N GLY A 262 -1.48 13.22 -5.75
CA GLY A 262 -0.29 12.64 -6.40
C GLY A 262 -0.53 12.08 -7.80
N MET A 263 -1.77 11.78 -8.21
CA MET A 263 -2.08 11.37 -9.58
C MET A 263 -1.86 12.51 -10.58
N GLU A 264 -2.02 13.75 -10.13
CA GLU A 264 -1.97 14.94 -10.99
C GLU A 264 -0.69 15.78 -10.74
N ASP A 265 -0.11 15.71 -9.56
CA ASP A 265 1.08 16.46 -9.17
C ASP A 265 2.36 15.72 -9.57
N LYS A 266 3.08 16.26 -10.54
CA LYS A 266 4.35 15.69 -11.04
C LYS A 266 5.49 15.74 -10.02
N TRP A 267 5.39 16.60 -9.01
CA TRP A 267 6.39 16.73 -7.96
C TRP A 267 6.14 15.75 -6.80
N HIS A 268 4.88 15.41 -6.56
CA HIS A 268 4.47 14.58 -5.44
C HIS A 268 4.22 13.10 -5.84
N GLY A 269 3.46 12.85 -6.88
CA GLY A 269 3.04 11.50 -7.25
C GLY A 269 4.17 10.49 -7.46
N PRO A 270 5.24 10.84 -8.21
CA PRO A 270 6.40 9.95 -8.38
C PRO A 270 7.10 9.61 -7.06
N LEU A 271 7.21 10.60 -6.13
CA LEU A 271 7.89 10.44 -4.85
C LEU A 271 7.17 9.42 -3.97
N ASN A 272 5.85 9.52 -3.89
CA ASN A 272 5.04 8.63 -3.07
C ASN A 272 5.15 7.16 -3.53
N ARG A 273 5.08 6.93 -4.84
CA ARG A 273 5.23 5.58 -5.41
C ARG A 273 6.62 5.02 -5.13
N GLU A 274 7.67 5.80 -5.41
CA GLU A 274 9.06 5.39 -5.21
C GLU A 274 9.34 5.01 -3.76
N SER A 275 8.90 5.86 -2.83
CA SER A 275 9.13 5.64 -1.40
C SER A 275 8.29 4.49 -0.82
N THR A 276 7.03 4.34 -1.25
CA THR A 276 6.20 3.23 -0.80
C THR A 276 6.76 1.89 -1.31
N ASP A 277 7.24 1.84 -2.55
CA ASP A 277 7.93 0.67 -3.12
C ASP A 277 9.25 0.38 -2.40
N GLY A 278 10.04 1.43 -2.08
CA GLY A 278 11.27 1.29 -1.32
C GLY A 278 11.04 0.70 0.07
N TRP A 279 10.07 1.20 0.82
CA TRP A 279 9.70 0.64 2.13
C TRP A 279 9.16 -0.79 2.01
N PHE A 280 8.29 -1.05 1.03
CA PHE A 280 7.79 -2.40 0.80
C PHE A 280 8.93 -3.40 0.60
N LYS A 281 9.87 -3.10 -0.30
CA LYS A 281 11.02 -3.97 -0.58
C LYS A 281 11.93 -4.16 0.61
N ALA A 282 12.26 -3.09 1.32
CA ALA A 282 13.10 -3.16 2.50
C ALA A 282 12.47 -4.01 3.62
N LEU A 283 11.17 -3.84 3.88
CA LEU A 283 10.43 -4.62 4.87
C LEU A 283 10.35 -6.10 4.49
N GLN A 284 10.08 -6.39 3.21
CA GLN A 284 10.04 -7.76 2.70
C GLN A 284 11.38 -8.48 2.87
N ARG A 285 12.51 -7.84 2.50
CA ARG A 285 13.86 -8.43 2.66
C ARG A 285 14.29 -8.57 4.11
N ALA A 286 13.85 -7.65 4.96
CA ALA A 286 14.14 -7.70 6.40
C ALA A 286 13.22 -8.71 7.15
N HIS A 287 12.27 -9.35 6.46
CA HIS A 287 11.25 -10.24 7.04
C HIS A 287 10.43 -9.55 8.15
N ILE A 288 10.09 -8.29 7.93
CA ILE A 288 9.27 -7.47 8.81
C ILE A 288 7.87 -7.37 8.22
N PRO A 289 6.86 -8.07 8.78
CA PRO A 289 5.47 -7.91 8.38
C PRO A 289 4.99 -6.48 8.63
N PHE A 290 4.14 -5.97 7.73
CA PHE A 290 3.62 -4.61 7.82
C PHE A 290 2.12 -4.57 7.51
N GLU A 291 1.47 -3.46 7.92
CA GLU A 291 0.10 -3.12 7.55
C GLU A 291 0.07 -1.77 6.83
N PHE A 292 -0.81 -1.64 5.86
CA PHE A 292 -1.27 -0.32 5.45
C PHE A 292 -2.29 0.19 6.46
N VAL A 293 -2.18 1.45 6.85
CA VAL A 293 -3.13 2.10 7.75
C VAL A 293 -3.61 3.38 7.08
N ASN A 294 -4.89 3.43 6.76
CA ASN A 294 -5.51 4.65 6.24
C ASN A 294 -5.69 5.65 7.37
N ILE A 295 -5.31 6.91 7.13
CA ILE A 295 -5.50 8.04 8.03
C ILE A 295 -6.38 9.10 7.36
N ASN A 296 -7.35 9.62 8.08
CA ASN A 296 -8.18 10.75 7.68
C ASN A 296 -8.47 11.64 8.90
N ASP A 297 -9.28 12.67 8.74
CA ASP A 297 -9.59 13.61 9.81
C ASP A 297 -10.45 13.01 10.93
N GLU A 298 -11.10 11.86 10.70
CA GLU A 298 -11.87 11.14 11.71
C GLU A 298 -11.03 10.15 12.53
N GLY A 299 -9.83 9.79 12.05
CA GLY A 299 -8.95 8.82 12.71
C GLY A 299 -8.15 7.94 11.76
N THR A 300 -7.89 6.72 12.19
CA THR A 300 -7.13 5.72 11.44
C THR A 300 -7.91 4.41 11.30
N SER A 301 -7.69 3.68 10.20
CA SER A 301 -8.36 2.40 9.94
C SER A 301 -8.00 1.31 10.96
N GLN A 302 -6.86 1.46 11.64
CA GLN A 302 -6.41 0.62 12.76
C GLN A 302 -5.72 1.51 13.80
N PRO A 303 -5.82 1.20 15.11
CA PRO A 303 -5.16 1.98 16.15
C PRO A 303 -3.63 2.02 15.97
N LEU A 304 -3.05 3.21 15.85
CA LEU A 304 -1.60 3.37 15.67
C LEU A 304 -0.79 2.80 16.84
N GLY A 305 -1.32 2.79 18.05
CA GLY A 305 -0.67 2.21 19.23
C GLY A 305 -0.40 0.69 19.14
N ASN A 306 -0.93 0.01 18.12
CA ASN A 306 -0.61 -1.39 17.85
C ASN A 306 0.78 -1.56 17.19
N PHE A 307 1.33 -0.50 16.63
CA PHE A 307 2.57 -0.49 15.87
C PHE A 307 3.70 0.18 16.64
N THR A 308 4.88 -0.40 16.59
CA THR A 308 6.12 0.16 17.17
C THR A 308 6.64 1.30 16.30
N ALA A 309 6.50 1.18 14.99
CA ALA A 309 6.94 2.19 14.03
C ALA A 309 5.95 2.34 12.87
N ALA A 310 5.89 3.55 12.33
CA ALA A 310 5.10 3.85 11.15
C ALA A 310 5.86 4.80 10.22
N VAL A 311 5.68 4.63 8.92
CA VAL A 311 6.11 5.59 7.92
C VAL A 311 4.91 6.23 7.24
N TYR A 312 4.94 7.54 7.10
CA TYR A 312 4.03 8.28 6.23
C TYR A 312 4.90 8.91 5.14
N PRO A 313 5.05 8.27 3.98
CA PRO A 313 6.16 8.58 3.06
C PRO A 313 6.21 10.03 2.64
N HIS A 314 5.14 10.55 2.08
CA HIS A 314 5.04 11.93 1.60
C HIS A 314 3.61 12.47 1.80
N PRO A 315 3.19 12.79 3.04
CA PRO A 315 1.88 13.38 3.29
C PRO A 315 1.90 14.86 2.90
N THR A 316 1.84 15.16 1.62
CA THR A 316 1.87 16.53 1.08
C THR A 316 0.68 17.33 1.60
N ILE A 317 -0.53 16.75 1.54
CA ILE A 317 -1.72 17.33 2.17
C ILE A 317 -1.74 16.92 3.64
N MET A 318 -1.75 17.93 4.52
CA MET A 318 -1.82 17.73 5.98
C MET A 318 -2.88 18.64 6.59
N THR A 319 -3.73 18.04 7.43
CA THR A 319 -4.74 18.77 8.19
C THR A 319 -4.35 18.86 9.68
N PRO A 320 -4.91 19.81 10.45
CA PRO A 320 -4.70 19.85 11.89
C PRO A 320 -5.12 18.55 12.60
N ALA A 321 -6.20 17.91 12.18
CA ALA A 321 -6.68 16.66 12.77
C ALA A 321 -5.69 15.50 12.54
N ARG A 322 -5.19 15.34 11.32
CA ARG A 322 -4.17 14.32 11.00
C ARG A 322 -2.85 14.56 11.74
N ALA A 323 -2.40 15.82 11.80
CA ALA A 323 -1.20 16.20 12.55
C ALA A 323 -1.32 15.86 14.04
N GLU A 324 -2.50 16.08 14.64
CA GLU A 324 -2.79 15.75 16.04
C GLU A 324 -2.77 14.23 16.30
N ILE A 325 -3.35 13.43 15.40
CA ILE A 325 -3.29 11.96 15.49
C ILE A 325 -1.84 11.47 15.49
N LEU A 326 -1.01 12.01 14.59
CA LEU A 326 0.40 11.65 14.48
C LEU A 326 1.20 12.12 15.72
N ARG A 327 0.88 13.30 16.24
CA ARG A 327 1.50 13.83 17.47
C ARG A 327 1.18 12.94 18.66
N ALA A 328 -0.08 12.59 18.86
CA ALA A 328 -0.49 11.71 19.95
C ALA A 328 0.18 10.33 19.87
N TYR A 329 0.35 9.78 18.67
CA TYR A 329 1.08 8.52 18.49
C TYR A 329 2.55 8.64 18.90
N ALA A 330 3.25 9.69 18.46
CA ALA A 330 4.64 9.95 18.83
C ALA A 330 4.79 10.20 20.34
N GLU A 331 3.98 11.07 20.94
CA GLU A 331 4.01 11.36 22.38
C GLU A 331 3.85 10.11 23.26
N ASN A 332 3.09 9.12 22.78
CA ASN A 332 2.88 7.84 23.47
C ASN A 332 3.98 6.78 23.21
N GLY A 333 5.03 7.10 22.49
CA GLY A 333 6.20 6.23 22.31
C GLY A 333 6.33 5.62 20.90
N GLY A 334 5.46 5.98 19.96
CA GLY A 334 5.56 5.54 18.57
C GLY A 334 6.74 6.17 17.83
N THR A 335 7.27 5.44 16.86
CA THR A 335 8.30 5.95 15.95
C THR A 335 7.67 6.32 14.60
N LEU A 336 7.92 7.54 14.11
CA LEU A 336 7.42 8.05 12.83
C LEU A 336 8.56 8.37 11.87
N PHE A 337 8.32 8.09 10.57
CA PHE A 337 9.18 8.52 9.48
C PHE A 337 8.37 9.35 8.48
N PHE A 338 8.91 10.53 8.13
CA PHE A 338 8.39 11.40 7.07
C PHE A 338 9.46 11.60 5.99
N GLY A 339 9.04 11.54 4.72
CA GLY A 339 9.89 11.90 3.58
C GLY A 339 9.78 13.37 3.20
N CYS A 340 10.49 13.76 2.17
CA CYS A 340 10.43 15.11 1.60
C CYS A 340 9.02 15.49 1.15
N ARG A 341 8.73 16.76 0.95
CA ARG A 341 7.41 17.29 0.55
C ARG A 341 6.27 17.02 1.54
N SER A 342 6.55 16.65 2.78
CA SER A 342 5.53 16.49 3.83
C SER A 342 4.97 17.83 4.28
N GLY A 343 3.63 17.94 4.44
CA GLY A 343 2.96 19.12 4.99
C GLY A 343 2.91 20.36 4.10
N TYR A 344 3.10 20.21 2.79
CA TYR A 344 3.17 21.34 1.85
C TYR A 344 1.81 21.91 1.44
N LYS A 345 0.72 21.17 1.63
CA LYS A 345 -0.62 21.54 1.18
C LYS A 345 -1.65 21.41 2.30
N ASP A 346 -2.66 22.26 2.27
CA ASP A 346 -3.87 22.11 3.08
C ASP A 346 -4.88 21.17 2.41
N ILE A 347 -6.08 21.03 3.00
CA ILE A 347 -7.13 20.13 2.48
C ILE A 347 -7.64 20.52 1.09
N ASP A 348 -7.55 21.77 0.71
CA ASP A 348 -7.92 22.28 -0.61
C ASP A 348 -6.76 22.15 -1.63
N GLY A 349 -5.62 21.61 -1.20
CA GLY A 349 -4.41 21.47 -2.02
C GLY A 349 -3.61 22.76 -2.18
N GLN A 350 -3.89 23.82 -1.39
CA GLN A 350 -3.15 25.08 -1.41
C GLN A 350 -1.93 25.01 -0.50
N CYS A 351 -0.84 25.67 -0.89
CA CYS A 351 0.34 25.80 -0.05
C CYS A 351 0.11 26.86 1.02
N PRO A 352 0.15 26.53 2.33
CA PRO A 352 -0.02 27.50 3.40
C PRO A 352 1.18 28.44 3.50
N MET A 353 0.92 29.69 3.91
CA MET A 353 1.96 30.73 4.12
C MET A 353 2.68 30.51 5.46
N MET A 354 3.46 29.44 5.55
CA MET A 354 4.26 29.10 6.74
C MET A 354 5.55 28.35 6.34
N PRO A 355 6.57 28.30 7.22
CA PRO A 355 7.75 27.46 6.98
C PRO A 355 7.36 25.99 6.84
N MET A 356 7.90 25.30 5.83
CA MET A 356 7.67 23.88 5.65
C MET A 356 8.52 23.05 6.63
N PRO A 357 8.03 21.91 7.08
CA PRO A 357 6.86 21.12 6.66
C PRO A 357 5.52 21.53 7.30
N GLY A 358 5.27 22.80 7.49
CA GLY A 358 3.98 23.31 7.93
C GLY A 358 3.54 22.77 9.29
N LEU A 359 2.37 22.16 9.36
CA LEU A 359 1.81 21.58 10.59
C LEU A 359 2.66 20.46 11.20
N LEU A 360 3.58 19.89 10.43
CA LEU A 360 4.48 18.82 10.90
C LEU A 360 5.78 19.36 11.52
N ALA A 361 6.11 20.66 11.39
CA ALA A 361 7.34 21.23 11.94
C ALA A 361 7.55 20.96 13.45
N PRO A 362 6.53 21.04 14.33
CA PRO A 362 6.69 20.66 15.74
C PRO A 362 6.99 19.19 15.97
N LEU A 363 6.54 18.29 15.06
CA LEU A 363 6.83 16.85 15.14
C LEU A 363 8.23 16.55 14.62
N THR A 364 8.59 17.08 13.46
CA THR A 364 9.89 16.82 12.83
C THR A 364 11.05 17.55 13.54
N GLY A 365 10.76 18.61 14.30
CA GLY A 365 11.76 19.45 14.97
C GLY A 365 12.64 20.26 14.02
N CYS A 366 12.30 20.28 12.74
CA CYS A 366 13.05 20.98 11.70
C CYS A 366 12.13 21.69 10.71
N THR A 367 12.70 22.64 9.97
CA THR A 367 12.07 23.27 8.81
C THR A 367 12.90 23.00 7.55
N VAL A 368 12.34 23.31 6.38
CA VAL A 368 13.01 23.19 5.08
C VAL A 368 13.64 24.53 4.71
N GLU A 369 14.96 24.55 4.53
CA GLU A 369 15.73 25.72 4.11
C GLU A 369 15.65 25.95 2.59
N ASP A 370 15.82 24.86 1.82
CA ASP A 370 15.83 24.88 0.36
C ASP A 370 15.50 23.48 -0.19
N PHE A 371 15.19 23.36 -1.47
CA PHE A 371 14.88 22.07 -2.09
C PHE A 371 15.19 22.07 -3.59
N THR A 372 15.43 20.88 -4.13
CA THR A 372 15.61 20.69 -5.56
C THR A 372 15.14 19.33 -6.04
N PHE A 373 14.63 19.30 -7.27
CA PHE A 373 14.44 18.07 -8.03
C PHE A 373 15.80 17.62 -8.60
N ILE A 374 16.07 16.33 -8.57
CA ILE A 374 17.27 15.74 -9.18
C ILE A 374 16.92 15.33 -10.61
N GLY A 375 17.43 16.10 -11.56
CA GLY A 375 17.17 15.86 -12.99
C GLY A 375 17.89 14.62 -13.53
N PRO A 376 17.45 14.07 -14.66
CA PRO A 376 18.03 12.87 -15.25
C PRO A 376 19.48 13.07 -15.72
N ALA A 377 19.92 14.32 -15.91
CA ALA A 377 21.30 14.67 -16.27
C ALA A 377 22.21 14.88 -15.05
N ASP A 378 21.62 14.90 -13.84
CA ASP A 378 22.40 15.05 -12.62
C ASP A 378 23.12 13.75 -12.27
N GLU A 379 24.28 13.88 -11.60
CA GLU A 379 24.97 12.75 -11.02
C GLU A 379 24.11 12.14 -9.89
N LYS A 380 24.31 10.84 -9.64
CA LYS A 380 23.70 10.17 -8.49
C LYS A 380 24.02 10.93 -7.20
N LYS A 381 23.00 11.21 -6.42
CA LYS A 381 23.11 11.91 -5.14
C LYS A 381 23.00 10.92 -3.99
N TYR A 382 23.67 11.25 -2.92
CA TYR A 382 23.76 10.42 -1.72
C TYR A 382 23.62 11.28 -0.47
N MET A 383 23.33 10.63 0.64
CA MET A 383 23.51 11.14 1.99
C MET A 383 24.42 10.19 2.77
N THR A 384 25.12 10.70 3.76
CA THR A 384 26.01 9.91 4.62
C THR A 384 25.40 9.79 6.01
N LEU A 385 25.06 8.57 6.40
CA LEU A 385 24.54 8.20 7.73
C LEU A 385 25.60 7.39 8.47
N GLY A 386 26.28 8.02 9.44
CA GLY A 386 27.50 7.44 10.04
C GLY A 386 28.58 7.21 8.96
N GLU A 387 28.96 5.95 8.77
CA GLU A 387 29.92 5.54 7.71
C GLU A 387 29.22 5.08 6.40
N LYS A 388 27.88 4.99 6.40
CA LYS A 388 27.12 4.47 5.27
C LYS A 388 26.76 5.58 4.29
N LYS A 389 27.04 5.33 3.01
CA LYS A 389 26.61 6.15 1.90
C LYS A 389 25.29 5.60 1.35
N ILE A 390 24.21 6.39 1.47
CA ILE A 390 22.84 5.99 1.14
C ILE A 390 22.34 6.82 -0.04
N PRO A 391 21.61 6.26 -1.01
CA PRO A 391 21.04 7.03 -2.11
C PRO A 391 20.09 8.12 -1.62
N ALA A 392 20.16 9.30 -2.25
CA ALA A 392 19.23 10.42 -2.08
C ALA A 392 18.76 10.88 -3.46
N PRO A 393 17.99 10.03 -4.19
CA PRO A 393 17.59 10.29 -5.57
C PRO A 393 16.38 11.20 -5.65
N THR A 394 16.02 11.60 -6.86
CA THR A 394 14.75 12.19 -7.29
C THR A 394 14.46 13.57 -6.74
N PHE A 395 14.44 13.77 -5.43
CA PHE A 395 14.11 15.05 -4.80
C PHE A 395 14.83 15.20 -3.46
N ASN A 396 15.46 16.36 -3.22
CA ASN A 396 16.19 16.64 -1.99
C ASN A 396 15.76 17.96 -1.37
N GLU A 397 15.46 17.93 -0.07
CA GLU A 397 15.19 19.06 0.80
C GLU A 397 16.35 19.24 1.78
N ILE A 398 16.84 20.47 1.92
CA ILE A 398 17.81 20.81 2.93
C ILE A 398 17.05 21.07 4.23
N LEU A 399 17.26 20.22 5.22
CA LEU A 399 16.61 20.36 6.52
C LEU A 399 17.37 21.33 7.40
N ARG A 400 16.64 22.13 8.18
CA ARG A 400 17.20 23.03 9.19
C ARG A 400 16.60 22.68 10.55
N PRO A 401 17.40 22.07 11.46
CA PRO A 401 16.96 21.83 12.83
C PRO A 401 16.62 23.15 13.52
N ASP A 402 15.42 23.25 14.08
CA ASP A 402 14.94 24.46 14.75
C ASP A 402 14.67 24.23 16.25
N PHE A 403 14.72 22.98 16.72
CA PHE A 403 14.50 22.58 18.11
C PHE A 403 15.75 21.92 18.69
N GLU A 404 16.05 22.16 19.97
CA GLU A 404 17.16 21.52 20.67
C GLU A 404 17.06 20.00 20.71
N SER A 405 15.83 19.46 20.65
CA SER A 405 15.56 18.02 20.59
C SER A 405 15.81 17.38 19.22
N CYS A 406 16.13 18.19 18.21
CA CYS A 406 16.33 17.74 16.83
C CYS A 406 17.80 17.53 16.52
N GLU A 407 18.17 16.28 16.27
CA GLU A 407 19.52 15.83 15.96
C GLU A 407 19.68 15.59 14.45
N VAL A 408 20.81 16.02 13.87
CA VAL A 408 21.16 15.69 12.48
C VAL A 408 21.84 14.32 12.45
N LEU A 409 21.26 13.35 11.76
CA LEU A 409 21.81 12.00 11.62
C LEU A 409 22.59 11.80 10.33
N ALA A 410 22.17 12.46 9.23
CA ALA A 410 22.86 12.36 7.95
C ALA A 410 22.94 13.71 7.25
N THR A 411 23.98 13.87 6.45
CA THR A 411 24.20 15.03 5.60
C THR A 411 24.32 14.62 4.13
N TYR A 412 23.97 15.51 3.22
CA TYR A 412 24.13 15.28 1.79
C TYR A 412 25.59 15.19 1.38
N ASP A 413 25.88 14.31 0.43
CA ASP A 413 27.18 14.13 -0.21
C ASP A 413 27.08 14.58 -1.67
N GLY A 414 27.72 15.69 -1.99
CA GLY A 414 27.74 16.29 -3.31
C GLY A 414 26.66 17.37 -3.55
N ASN A 415 26.75 18.01 -4.72
CA ASN A 415 25.95 19.16 -5.13
C ASN A 415 26.28 20.45 -4.34
N TYR A 416 25.58 21.57 -4.64
CA TYR A 416 25.75 22.86 -3.96
C TYR A 416 25.36 22.83 -2.48
N TYR A 417 24.61 21.83 -2.04
CA TYR A 417 24.20 21.60 -0.66
C TYR A 417 25.01 20.52 0.08
N ASN A 418 26.21 20.21 -0.41
CA ASN A 418 27.10 19.26 0.25
C ASN A 418 27.32 19.58 1.73
N GLY A 419 27.21 18.58 2.60
CA GLY A 419 27.34 18.72 4.05
C GLY A 419 26.10 19.29 4.77
N LYS A 420 25.03 19.68 4.03
CA LYS A 420 23.78 20.15 4.63
C LYS A 420 22.95 18.98 5.17
N PRO A 421 22.11 19.21 6.22
CA PRO A 421 21.29 18.16 6.82
C PRO A 421 20.33 17.51 5.83
N ALA A 422 20.31 16.18 5.79
CA ALA A 422 19.48 15.35 4.92
C ALA A 422 18.52 14.44 5.69
N LEU A 423 18.87 14.07 6.93
CA LEU A 423 18.06 13.24 7.80
C LEU A 423 18.19 13.78 9.23
N THR A 424 17.05 14.00 9.86
CA THR A 424 16.97 14.44 11.26
C THR A 424 16.19 13.46 12.11
N LYS A 425 16.45 13.50 13.41
CA LYS A 425 15.72 12.76 14.44
C LYS A 425 15.27 13.74 15.52
N ASN A 426 14.01 13.72 15.85
CA ASN A 426 13.42 14.54 16.92
C ASN A 426 12.80 13.66 17.99
N THR A 427 12.89 14.06 19.25
CA THR A 427 12.21 13.41 20.36
C THR A 427 10.90 14.13 20.65
N VAL A 428 9.78 13.42 20.64
CA VAL A 428 8.44 13.95 20.89
C VAL A 428 7.77 13.11 21.97
N GLY A 429 7.66 13.65 23.17
CA GLY A 429 7.17 12.87 24.32
C GLY A 429 8.06 11.66 24.61
N LYS A 430 7.51 10.45 24.46
CA LYS A 430 8.23 9.17 24.63
C LYS A 430 8.71 8.60 23.30
N GLY A 431 8.31 9.17 22.18
CA GLY A 431 8.57 8.63 20.85
C GLY A 431 9.63 9.40 20.08
N THR A 432 9.83 8.94 18.86
CA THR A 432 10.86 9.45 17.96
C THR A 432 10.26 9.76 16.58
N VAL A 433 10.65 10.89 16.01
CA VAL A 433 10.23 11.30 14.66
C VAL A 433 11.47 11.53 13.80
N TYR A 434 11.52 10.85 12.67
CA TYR A 434 12.56 11.02 11.66
C TYR A 434 12.00 11.82 10.48
N ALA A 435 12.72 12.85 10.04
CA ALA A 435 12.45 13.56 8.81
C ALA A 435 13.58 13.33 7.82
N CYS A 436 13.25 12.75 6.66
CA CYS A 436 14.18 12.52 5.56
C CYS A 436 13.92 13.54 4.46
N GLY A 437 14.92 14.35 4.15
CA GLY A 437 14.83 15.35 3.07
C GLY A 437 14.84 14.75 1.66
N SER A 438 14.79 13.43 1.53
CA SER A 438 14.77 12.73 0.23
C SER A 438 13.65 11.71 0.18
N VAL A 439 13.52 11.02 -0.97
CA VAL A 439 12.65 9.85 -1.10
C VAL A 439 13.27 8.65 -0.37
N PHE A 440 12.43 7.69 -0.02
CA PHE A 440 12.88 6.43 0.56
C PHE A 440 13.11 5.40 -0.55
N ALA A 441 14.31 5.43 -1.16
CA ALA A 441 14.75 4.30 -1.96
C ALA A 441 14.84 3.04 -1.08
N GLU A 442 14.92 1.85 -1.69
CA GLU A 442 15.01 0.58 -0.94
C GLU A 442 16.18 0.60 0.06
N GLU A 443 17.36 1.06 -0.38
CA GLU A 443 18.55 1.15 0.45
C GLU A 443 18.39 2.19 1.58
N THR A 444 17.68 3.28 1.32
CA THR A 444 17.39 4.30 2.33
C THR A 444 16.47 3.75 3.40
N ALA A 445 15.37 3.10 3.00
CA ALA A 445 14.46 2.45 3.92
C ALA A 445 15.15 1.34 4.73
N ALA A 446 16.00 0.52 4.09
CA ALA A 446 16.76 -0.52 4.77
C ALA A 446 17.70 0.05 5.84
N ALA A 447 18.40 1.14 5.54
CA ALA A 447 19.29 1.80 6.52
C ALA A 447 18.50 2.39 7.70
N LEU A 448 17.30 2.92 7.46
CA LEU A 448 16.43 3.43 8.53
C LEU A 448 15.85 2.30 9.39
N LEU A 449 15.57 1.13 8.83
CA LEU A 449 15.14 -0.03 9.61
C LEU A 449 16.21 -0.49 10.61
N GLU A 450 17.49 -0.28 10.33
CA GLU A 450 18.58 -0.61 11.25
C GLU A 450 18.61 0.28 12.50
N LEU A 451 17.96 1.46 12.46
CA LEU A 451 17.80 2.35 13.62
C LEU A 451 16.74 1.84 14.61
N LEU A 452 15.96 0.82 14.22
CA LEU A 452 14.85 0.30 14.99
C LEU A 452 15.20 -1.02 15.70
N PRO A 453 14.53 -1.35 16.80
CA PRO A 453 14.74 -2.61 17.51
C PRO A 453 14.21 -3.79 16.67
N LYS A 454 15.06 -4.42 15.87
CA LYS A 454 14.69 -5.52 14.95
C LYS A 454 13.93 -6.65 15.65
N ALA A 455 14.28 -6.98 16.88
CA ALA A 455 13.64 -8.05 17.64
C ALA A 455 12.14 -7.80 17.92
N GLU A 456 11.72 -6.53 17.98
CA GLU A 456 10.33 -6.15 18.17
C GLU A 456 9.53 -6.16 16.87
N LEU A 457 10.21 -5.91 15.75
CA LEU A 457 9.57 -5.79 14.43
C LEU A 457 9.52 -7.11 13.68
N CYS A 458 10.56 -7.93 13.79
CA CYS A 458 10.65 -9.22 13.11
C CYS A 458 10.20 -10.35 14.03
N PRO A 459 9.01 -10.93 13.81
CA PRO A 459 8.39 -11.88 14.75
C PRO A 459 9.07 -13.25 14.80
N VAL A 460 10.06 -13.47 13.94
CA VAL A 460 10.81 -14.75 13.85
C VAL A 460 12.24 -14.64 14.38
N THR A 461 12.64 -13.48 14.88
CA THR A 461 13.97 -13.28 15.46
C THR A 461 14.23 -14.32 16.57
N GLY A 462 15.38 -15.00 16.47
CA GLY A 462 15.84 -15.98 17.47
C GLY A 462 15.22 -17.39 17.35
N TRP A 463 14.48 -17.67 16.26
CA TRP A 463 14.04 -19.03 15.97
C TRP A 463 14.00 -19.41 14.50
N LEU A 464 14.03 -18.44 13.54
CA LEU A 464 14.20 -18.69 12.12
C LEU A 464 15.27 -17.77 11.52
N GLU A 465 16.06 -18.33 10.62
CA GLU A 465 16.91 -17.58 9.69
C GLU A 465 16.44 -17.85 8.27
N LEU A 466 16.17 -16.77 7.55
CA LEU A 466 15.53 -16.81 6.23
C LEU A 466 16.38 -16.03 5.22
N PRO A 467 16.56 -16.55 3.99
CA PRO A 467 17.14 -15.78 2.89
C PRO A 467 16.14 -14.74 2.37
N GLU A 468 16.61 -13.67 1.75
CA GLU A 468 15.80 -12.56 1.24
C GLU A 468 14.72 -12.99 0.23
N GLU A 469 14.94 -14.13 -0.45
CA GLU A 469 14.03 -14.72 -1.43
C GLU A 469 12.74 -15.26 -0.82
N ILE A 470 12.73 -15.54 0.48
CA ILE A 470 11.54 -16.05 1.18
C ILE A 470 10.71 -14.89 1.69
N GLU A 471 9.43 -14.87 1.38
CA GLU A 471 8.48 -14.01 2.05
C GLU A 471 8.04 -14.62 3.37
N LEU A 472 8.03 -13.79 4.41
CA LEU A 472 7.47 -14.14 5.71
C LEU A 472 6.17 -13.38 5.96
N THR A 473 5.13 -14.09 6.37
CA THR A 473 3.98 -13.49 7.05
C THR A 473 3.69 -14.23 8.35
N VAL A 474 3.04 -13.56 9.30
CA VAL A 474 2.62 -14.19 10.57
C VAL A 474 1.15 -13.92 10.81
N ARG A 475 0.43 -14.99 11.20
CA ARG A 475 -0.96 -14.88 11.63
C ARG A 475 -1.10 -15.35 13.08
N THR A 476 -1.83 -14.59 13.88
CA THR A 476 -2.00 -14.85 15.32
C THR A 476 -3.49 -15.06 15.66
N ASN A 477 -3.74 -16.02 16.50
CA ASN A 477 -5.05 -16.23 17.10
C ASN A 477 -5.17 -15.31 18.32
N GLU A 478 -6.01 -14.29 18.22
CA GLU A 478 -6.18 -13.27 19.27
C GLU A 478 -6.72 -13.85 20.59
N LYS A 479 -7.42 -15.00 20.55
CA LYS A 479 -8.01 -15.62 21.74
C LYS A 479 -7.00 -16.35 22.62
N ASN A 480 -5.96 -16.95 22.01
CA ASN A 480 -4.99 -17.78 22.74
C ASN A 480 -3.53 -17.39 22.50
N GLY A 481 -3.28 -16.34 21.70
CA GLY A 481 -1.94 -15.83 21.41
C GLY A 481 -1.09 -16.72 20.48
N ARG A 482 -1.63 -17.85 19.97
CA ARG A 482 -0.88 -18.78 19.14
C ARG A 482 -0.63 -18.16 17.76
N SER A 483 0.62 -18.20 17.30
CA SER A 483 1.05 -17.61 16.05
C SER A 483 1.56 -18.65 15.07
N TYR A 484 1.33 -18.39 13.79
CA TYR A 484 1.72 -19.25 12.67
C TYR A 484 2.52 -18.43 11.66
N ALA A 485 3.72 -18.90 11.33
CA ALA A 485 4.56 -18.28 10.30
C ALA A 485 4.35 -19.00 8.97
N PHE A 486 4.09 -18.23 7.93
CA PHE A 486 4.05 -18.69 6.55
C PHE A 486 5.34 -18.28 5.87
N LEU A 487 6.03 -19.24 5.27
CA LEU A 487 7.21 -19.03 4.46
C LEU A 487 6.88 -19.37 3.01
N LEU A 488 7.11 -18.42 2.10
CA LEU A 488 6.72 -18.53 0.71
C LEU A 488 7.96 -18.34 -0.19
N ASN A 489 8.30 -19.36 -0.97
CA ASN A 489 9.38 -19.30 -1.95
C ASN A 489 8.82 -18.99 -3.35
N TYR A 490 9.04 -17.75 -3.84
CA TYR A 490 8.57 -17.35 -5.17
C TYR A 490 9.53 -17.73 -6.29
N THR A 491 10.70 -18.27 -5.97
CA THR A 491 11.74 -18.54 -6.94
C THR A 491 11.60 -19.94 -7.56
N ALA A 492 12.15 -20.10 -8.76
CA ALA A 492 12.31 -21.38 -9.42
C ALA A 492 13.51 -22.20 -8.91
N GLN A 493 14.11 -21.77 -7.79
CA GLN A 493 15.26 -22.43 -7.15
C GLN A 493 14.88 -22.87 -5.74
N PRO A 494 15.45 -23.98 -5.26
CA PRO A 494 15.34 -24.32 -3.85
C PRO A 494 15.96 -23.21 -2.96
N GLN A 495 15.35 -23.00 -1.79
CA GLN A 495 15.84 -22.03 -0.82
C GLN A 495 16.07 -22.70 0.53
N THR A 496 17.17 -22.32 1.20
CA THR A 496 17.53 -22.90 2.48
C THR A 496 17.04 -22.00 3.61
N VAL A 497 16.31 -22.57 4.56
CA VAL A 497 15.88 -21.92 5.80
C VAL A 497 16.45 -22.66 6.99
N THR A 498 16.78 -21.94 8.07
CA THR A 498 17.29 -22.55 9.29
C THR A 498 16.29 -22.36 10.42
N VAL A 499 15.86 -23.47 11.01
CA VAL A 499 14.96 -23.54 12.17
C VAL A 499 15.82 -23.75 13.42
N GLN A 500 15.96 -22.71 14.24
CA GLN A 500 16.84 -22.72 15.42
C GLN A 500 16.20 -23.36 16.66
N LYS A 501 14.89 -23.61 16.61
CA LYS A 501 14.14 -24.30 17.67
C LYS A 501 13.21 -25.32 17.04
N PRO A 502 13.13 -26.56 17.56
CA PRO A 502 12.23 -27.57 17.01
C PRO A 502 10.82 -27.01 16.80
N THR A 503 10.35 -27.02 15.57
CA THR A 503 9.11 -26.35 15.16
C THR A 503 8.26 -27.25 14.31
N LYS A 504 6.96 -27.34 14.61
CA LYS A 504 6.03 -28.17 13.84
C LYS A 504 5.65 -27.50 12.53
N GLU A 505 5.89 -28.18 11.41
CA GLU A 505 5.38 -27.85 10.09
C GLU A 505 4.00 -28.49 9.92
N LEU A 506 2.99 -27.68 9.52
CA LEU A 506 1.59 -28.13 9.60
C LEU A 506 1.14 -28.91 8.36
N LEU A 507 1.75 -28.69 7.19
CA LEU A 507 1.36 -29.34 5.93
C LEU A 507 1.90 -30.78 5.86
N THR A 508 3.15 -31.01 6.28
CA THR A 508 3.77 -32.34 6.35
C THR A 508 3.55 -33.03 7.68
N ARG A 509 3.25 -32.24 8.75
CA ARG A 509 3.15 -32.68 10.14
C ARG A 509 4.49 -33.12 10.77
N GLU A 510 5.59 -32.80 10.13
CA GLU A 510 6.94 -33.06 10.62
C GLU A 510 7.37 -32.00 11.63
N THR A 511 8.37 -32.32 12.44
CA THR A 511 9.07 -31.34 13.27
C THR A 511 10.36 -30.99 12.58
N LEU A 512 10.51 -29.71 12.22
CA LEU A 512 11.72 -29.20 11.61
C LEU A 512 12.67 -28.72 12.72
N ASP A 513 13.95 -29.05 12.59
CA ASP A 513 15.04 -28.64 13.48
C ASP A 513 16.33 -28.55 12.65
N GLY A 514 17.04 -27.41 12.74
CA GLY A 514 18.20 -27.16 11.90
C GLY A 514 17.85 -26.73 10.48
N THR A 515 18.65 -27.10 9.52
CA THR A 515 18.57 -26.64 8.14
C THR A 515 17.55 -27.45 7.34
N TYR A 516 16.68 -26.74 6.62
CA TYR A 516 15.68 -27.32 5.74
C TYR A 516 15.70 -26.64 4.36
N THR A 517 15.57 -27.43 3.30
CA THR A 517 15.49 -26.95 1.92
C THR A 517 14.03 -26.87 1.46
N MET A 518 13.56 -25.66 1.19
CA MET A 518 12.26 -25.41 0.57
C MET A 518 12.37 -25.62 -0.95
N GLU A 519 11.47 -26.40 -1.51
CA GLU A 519 11.38 -26.61 -2.96
C GLU A 519 11.06 -25.30 -3.71
N PRO A 520 11.34 -25.23 -5.02
CA PRO A 520 10.86 -24.17 -5.89
C PRO A 520 9.34 -23.98 -5.76
N TYR A 521 8.88 -22.73 -5.62
CA TYR A 521 7.47 -22.40 -5.35
C TYR A 521 6.89 -23.06 -4.09
N GLY A 522 7.79 -23.44 -3.17
CA GLY A 522 7.44 -24.13 -1.93
C GLY A 522 6.75 -23.23 -0.90
N VAL A 523 5.96 -23.87 -0.05
CA VAL A 523 5.25 -23.23 1.06
C VAL A 523 5.48 -24.05 2.33
N LEU A 524 5.85 -23.37 3.43
CA LEU A 524 5.84 -23.91 4.79
C LEU A 524 4.86 -23.12 5.66
N VAL A 525 4.19 -23.85 6.57
CA VAL A 525 3.32 -23.25 7.58
C VAL A 525 3.76 -23.75 8.94
N LEU A 526 4.46 -22.90 9.67
CA LEU A 526 5.12 -23.24 10.92
C LEU A 526 4.30 -22.78 12.12
N ASP A 527 4.13 -23.67 13.09
CA ASP A 527 3.54 -23.36 14.39
C ASP A 527 4.62 -22.73 15.28
N LYS A 528 4.52 -21.42 15.55
CA LYS A 528 5.57 -20.69 16.28
C LYS A 528 5.86 -21.38 17.64
N PRO A 529 7.12 -21.69 17.97
CA PRO A 529 7.49 -22.21 19.27
C PRO A 529 7.05 -21.27 20.39
N GLN A 530 6.57 -21.83 21.49
CA GLN A 530 6.18 -21.07 22.68
C GLN A 530 7.40 -20.54 23.44
#